data_8398242a26bb66aff8aca6d32e8ab640
#
_entry.id   8398242a26bb66aff8aca6d32e8ab640
#
_cell.length_a   1.000
_cell.length_b   1.000
_cell.length_c   1.000
_cell.angle_alpha   90.00
_cell.angle_beta   90.00
_cell.angle_gamma   90.00
#
_symmetry.space_group_name_H-M   'P 1'
#
loop_
_entity.id
_entity.type
_entity.pdbx_description
1 polymer ?
#
loop_
_entity_poly.entity_id
_entity_poly.type
_entity_poly.pdbx_seq_one_letter_code
_entity_poly.pdbx_strand_id
1 'polypeptide(L)'
;MIEEKKKRYLSGERAISDGKHKTLIDVLLEKHLETKEFSEEDVREEINNFIVAGHETVGISTMWAIYLIGQYPEVQAKLHEEIDLVFGEDRERPVTEKDLKDLQYMDCVLKECNRIYPTVPILGRNAKEEIKICGSTIPKDTTCAIVTYFLHRDEDVFPDPEKFDPDRFSPENRVNIPEFAYIPFSGGPRNCIGYKFAEMEIGTIMCYILRNFTVESLNKVLPVPCISLQASEPIRIKMRPRVVHQS
;
A
#
# COMPACT_ATOMS: atom_id res chain seq x y z
N MET A 1 -3.73 18.87 17.35
CA MET A 1 -2.47 18.08 17.19
C MET A 1 -1.23 18.98 17.02
N ILE A 2 -1.10 19.79 15.93
CA ILE A 2 0.09 20.66 15.71
C ILE A 2 0.26 21.62 16.89
N GLU A 3 -0.75 22.44 17.22
CA GLU A 3 -0.74 23.40 18.33
C GLU A 3 -0.42 22.74 19.69
N GLU A 4 -0.96 21.58 19.94
CA GLU A 4 -0.70 20.84 21.18
C GLU A 4 0.75 20.38 21.26
N LYS A 5 1.30 19.79 20.17
CA LYS A 5 2.71 19.41 20.12
C LYS A 5 3.64 20.62 20.20
N LYS A 6 3.29 21.72 19.55
CA LYS A 6 4.03 22.99 19.65
C LYS A 6 4.08 23.53 21.09
N LYS A 7 2.95 23.50 21.83
CA LYS A 7 2.92 23.86 23.25
C LYS A 7 3.82 22.97 24.09
N ARG A 8 3.76 21.66 23.89
CA ARG A 8 4.62 20.68 24.59
C ARG A 8 6.11 20.88 24.28
N TYR A 9 6.44 21.19 23.04
CA TYR A 9 7.81 21.51 22.64
C TYR A 9 8.33 22.78 23.37
N LEU A 10 7.52 23.84 23.43
CA LEU A 10 7.87 25.11 24.05
C LEU A 10 7.90 25.03 25.59
N SER A 11 7.13 24.13 26.22
CA SER A 11 7.17 23.91 27.68
C SER A 11 8.39 23.13 28.15
N GLY A 12 9.24 22.65 27.21
CA GLY A 12 10.41 21.83 27.56
C GLY A 12 10.07 20.37 27.83
N GLU A 13 8.80 19.97 27.74
CA GLU A 13 8.38 18.59 27.65
C GLU A 13 8.80 18.01 26.28
N ARG A 14 10.13 17.89 26.09
CA ARG A 14 10.66 17.25 24.88
C ARG A 14 10.05 15.87 24.76
N ALA A 15 9.51 15.63 23.57
CA ALA A 15 8.85 14.44 23.07
C ALA A 15 8.98 13.20 23.98
N ILE A 16 7.85 12.60 24.32
CA ILE A 16 7.72 11.26 24.90
C ILE A 16 8.13 10.18 23.85
N SER A 17 9.13 10.45 23.07
CA SER A 17 9.87 9.42 22.35
C SER A 17 11.18 9.26 23.11
N ASP A 18 11.46 8.06 23.62
CA ASP A 18 12.69 7.67 24.31
C ASP A 18 13.98 7.94 23.51
N GLY A 19 14.13 9.12 22.92
CA GLY A 19 15.32 9.62 22.23
C GLY A 19 15.70 8.90 20.92
N LYS A 20 15.01 7.83 20.51
CA LYS A 20 15.40 7.02 19.34
C LYS A 20 14.59 7.27 18.06
N HIS A 21 13.33 7.69 18.16
CA HIS A 21 12.48 7.90 16.96
C HIS A 21 11.65 9.17 17.09
N LYS A 22 12.01 10.20 16.31
CA LYS A 22 11.20 11.41 16.14
C LYS A 22 10.08 11.14 15.14
N THR A 23 8.86 11.59 15.44
CA THR A 23 7.79 11.59 14.43
C THR A 23 8.02 12.70 13.41
N LEU A 24 7.41 12.61 12.21
CA LEU A 24 7.52 13.65 11.19
C LEU A 24 7.17 15.03 11.74
N ILE A 25 6.06 15.13 12.49
CA ILE A 25 5.63 16.39 13.08
C ILE A 25 6.67 16.96 14.08
N ASP A 26 7.38 16.11 14.82
CA ASP A 26 8.43 16.56 15.75
C ASP A 26 9.60 17.16 14.97
N VAL A 27 10.01 16.52 13.86
CA VAL A 27 11.09 17.00 12.98
C VAL A 27 10.70 18.33 12.32
N LEU A 28 9.47 18.44 11.80
CA LEU A 28 9.01 19.67 11.15
C LEU A 28 8.87 20.83 12.15
N LEU A 29 8.39 20.55 13.37
CA LEU A 29 8.31 21.58 14.43
C LEU A 29 9.70 22.04 14.89
N GLU A 30 10.67 21.15 14.99
CA GLU A 30 12.06 21.50 15.30
C GLU A 30 12.62 22.44 14.21
N LYS A 31 12.43 22.10 12.94
CA LYS A 31 12.84 22.96 11.81
C LYS A 31 12.11 24.31 11.80
N HIS A 32 10.85 24.35 12.16
CA HIS A 32 10.10 25.60 12.31
C HIS A 32 10.59 26.45 13.47
N LEU A 33 10.77 25.87 14.66
CA LEU A 33 11.04 26.60 15.88
C LEU A 33 12.52 26.96 16.07
N GLU A 34 13.43 26.06 15.72
CA GLU A 34 14.87 26.22 15.94
C GLU A 34 15.58 26.86 14.74
N THR A 35 15.43 26.27 13.54
CA THR A 35 16.20 26.70 12.35
C THR A 35 15.48 27.69 11.47
N LYS A 36 14.15 27.86 11.66
CA LYS A 36 13.28 28.74 10.83
C LYS A 36 13.29 28.37 9.34
N GLU A 37 13.64 27.10 9.00
CA GLU A 37 13.61 26.61 7.63
C GLU A 37 12.19 26.49 7.08
N PHE A 38 11.20 26.23 7.95
CA PHE A 38 9.78 26.10 7.62
C PHE A 38 8.97 27.17 8.33
N SER A 39 7.99 27.76 7.65
CA SER A 39 6.92 28.51 8.29
C SER A 39 5.94 27.57 9.00
N GLU A 40 5.04 28.11 9.80
CA GLU A 40 3.96 27.31 10.41
C GLU A 40 3.00 26.76 9.35
N GLU A 41 2.78 27.50 8.26
CA GLU A 41 1.97 27.07 7.12
C GLU A 41 2.64 25.89 6.41
N ASP A 42 3.95 25.94 6.14
CA ASP A 42 4.69 24.84 5.52
C ASP A 42 4.58 23.57 6.36
N VAL A 43 4.69 23.68 7.70
CA VAL A 43 4.51 22.52 8.62
C VAL A 43 3.11 21.93 8.48
N ARG A 44 2.09 22.79 8.36
CA ARG A 44 0.69 22.36 8.20
C ARG A 44 0.47 21.67 6.86
N GLU A 45 0.96 22.26 5.79
CA GLU A 45 0.86 21.71 4.44
C GLU A 45 1.53 20.35 4.33
N GLU A 46 2.76 20.21 4.85
CA GLU A 46 3.49 18.93 4.82
C GLU A 46 2.76 17.84 5.62
N ILE A 47 2.24 18.17 6.80
CA ILE A 47 1.48 17.20 7.59
C ILE A 47 0.19 16.77 6.88
N ASN A 48 -0.54 17.73 6.28
CA ASN A 48 -1.75 17.44 5.53
C ASN A 48 -1.44 16.55 4.32
N ASN A 49 -0.35 16.82 3.59
CA ASN A 49 0.09 16.00 2.47
C ASN A 49 0.32 14.54 2.88
N PHE A 50 1.01 14.32 4.00
CA PHE A 50 1.24 12.96 4.51
C PHE A 50 -0.03 12.27 4.98
N ILE A 51 -0.95 13.00 5.63
CA ILE A 51 -2.24 12.44 6.06
C ILE A 51 -3.05 11.99 4.84
N VAL A 52 -3.19 12.85 3.83
CA VAL A 52 -3.96 12.53 2.62
C VAL A 52 -3.30 11.37 1.87
N ALA A 53 -1.98 11.44 1.65
CA ALA A 53 -1.26 10.41 0.92
C ALA A 53 -1.35 9.03 1.59
N GLY A 54 -1.20 8.95 2.91
CA GLY A 54 -1.23 7.69 3.66
C GLY A 54 -2.63 7.14 3.87
N HIS A 55 -3.61 7.99 4.20
CA HIS A 55 -4.96 7.56 4.53
C HIS A 55 -5.71 6.99 3.32
N GLU A 56 -5.79 7.74 2.22
CA GLU A 56 -6.58 7.35 1.07
C GLU A 56 -6.00 6.13 0.36
N THR A 57 -4.69 6.12 0.12
CA THR A 57 -4.05 5.04 -0.65
C THR A 57 -4.07 3.70 0.09
N VAL A 58 -3.78 3.69 1.39
CA VAL A 58 -3.85 2.49 2.22
C VAL A 58 -5.30 1.99 2.31
N GLY A 59 -6.27 2.89 2.50
CA GLY A 59 -7.68 2.55 2.55
C GLY A 59 -8.17 1.87 1.26
N ILE A 60 -7.83 2.42 0.10
CA ILE A 60 -8.20 1.87 -1.22
C ILE A 60 -7.50 0.55 -1.49
N SER A 61 -6.21 0.44 -1.21
CA SER A 61 -5.47 -0.81 -1.38
C SER A 61 -6.05 -1.93 -0.51
N THR A 62 -6.36 -1.63 0.76
CA THR A 62 -7.03 -2.56 1.68
C THR A 62 -8.42 -2.95 1.19
N MET A 63 -9.20 -1.99 0.71
CA MET A 63 -10.54 -2.23 0.14
C MET A 63 -10.50 -3.22 -1.02
N TRP A 64 -9.60 -3.01 -1.99
CA TRP A 64 -9.44 -3.90 -3.13
C TRP A 64 -8.90 -5.28 -2.74
N ALA A 65 -8.00 -5.34 -1.74
CA ALA A 65 -7.49 -6.60 -1.21
C ALA A 65 -8.62 -7.43 -0.57
N ILE A 66 -9.43 -6.85 0.31
CA ILE A 66 -10.57 -7.53 0.93
C ILE A 66 -11.57 -7.99 -0.14
N TYR A 67 -11.84 -7.13 -1.13
CA TYR A 67 -12.74 -7.44 -2.24
C TYR A 67 -12.28 -8.67 -3.03
N LEU A 68 -11.02 -8.70 -3.46
CA LEU A 68 -10.49 -9.84 -4.20
C LEU A 68 -10.45 -11.10 -3.34
N ILE A 69 -9.90 -11.04 -2.14
CA ILE A 69 -9.85 -12.20 -1.24
C ILE A 69 -11.26 -12.75 -0.97
N GLY A 70 -12.25 -11.88 -0.87
CA GLY A 70 -13.65 -12.27 -0.70
C GLY A 70 -14.29 -12.91 -1.95
N GLN A 71 -13.69 -12.79 -3.13
CA GLN A 71 -14.13 -13.44 -4.37
C GLN A 71 -13.44 -14.78 -4.65
N TYR A 72 -12.29 -15.04 -4.00
CA TYR A 72 -11.45 -16.22 -4.23
C TYR A 72 -11.29 -17.04 -2.94
N PRO A 73 -12.28 -17.89 -2.59
CA PRO A 73 -12.25 -18.67 -1.35
C PRO A 73 -11.03 -19.59 -1.21
N GLU A 74 -10.49 -20.08 -2.32
CA GLU A 74 -9.29 -20.92 -2.35
C GLU A 74 -8.03 -20.14 -1.94
N VAL A 75 -7.92 -18.87 -2.36
CA VAL A 75 -6.84 -17.97 -1.93
C VAL A 75 -7.00 -17.65 -0.45
N GLN A 76 -8.22 -17.37 -0.01
CA GLN A 76 -8.51 -17.10 1.39
C GLN A 76 -8.20 -18.29 2.29
N ALA A 77 -8.47 -19.52 1.85
CA ALA A 77 -8.14 -20.72 2.59
C ALA A 77 -6.62 -20.86 2.82
N LYS A 78 -5.80 -20.68 1.78
CA LYS A 78 -4.33 -20.67 1.89
C LYS A 78 -3.84 -19.57 2.84
N LEU A 79 -4.43 -18.37 2.78
CA LEU A 79 -4.10 -17.27 3.71
C LEU A 79 -4.42 -17.64 5.16
N HIS A 80 -5.55 -18.31 5.40
CA HIS A 80 -5.92 -18.78 6.73
C HIS A 80 -4.94 -19.83 7.25
N GLU A 81 -4.53 -20.78 6.41
CA GLU A 81 -3.52 -21.77 6.76
C GLU A 81 -2.18 -21.15 7.14
N GLU A 82 -1.69 -20.19 6.33
CA GLU A 82 -0.45 -19.48 6.62
C GLU A 82 -0.54 -18.68 7.92
N ILE A 83 -1.63 -17.95 8.14
CA ILE A 83 -1.87 -17.18 9.36
C ILE A 83 -1.91 -18.11 10.59
N ASP A 84 -2.59 -19.24 10.49
CA ASP A 84 -2.69 -20.21 11.59
C ASP A 84 -1.31 -20.84 11.91
N LEU A 85 -0.46 -21.06 10.92
CA LEU A 85 0.92 -21.52 11.13
C LEU A 85 1.78 -20.47 11.83
N VAL A 86 1.65 -19.19 11.49
CA VAL A 86 2.45 -18.10 12.08
C VAL A 86 2.01 -17.75 13.50
N PHE A 87 0.71 -17.71 13.75
CA PHE A 87 0.14 -17.26 15.03
C PHE A 87 -0.19 -18.39 16.00
N GLY A 88 -0.41 -19.61 15.49
CA GLY A 88 -0.84 -20.73 16.32
C GLY A 88 -2.16 -20.44 17.05
N GLU A 89 -2.20 -20.78 18.34
CA GLU A 89 -3.37 -20.56 19.18
C GLU A 89 -3.50 -19.11 19.70
N ASP A 90 -2.39 -18.33 19.70
CA ASP A 90 -2.38 -16.95 20.20
C ASP A 90 -2.86 -15.94 19.16
N ARG A 91 -4.18 -15.85 19.06
CA ARG A 91 -4.85 -14.96 18.11
C ARG A 91 -4.94 -13.51 18.58
N GLU A 92 -4.70 -13.26 19.86
CA GLU A 92 -4.85 -11.93 20.45
C GLU A 92 -3.53 -11.14 20.44
N ARG A 93 -2.39 -11.82 20.29
CA ARG A 93 -1.11 -11.14 20.30
C ARG A 93 -0.98 -10.13 19.15
N PRO A 94 -0.31 -8.99 19.39
CA PRO A 94 -0.02 -8.03 18.33
C PRO A 94 0.79 -8.65 17.18
N VAL A 95 0.52 -8.17 15.96
CA VAL A 95 1.32 -8.50 14.77
C VAL A 95 2.67 -7.80 14.88
N THR A 96 3.75 -8.52 14.63
CA THR A 96 5.11 -7.98 14.63
C THR A 96 5.66 -7.89 13.21
N GLU A 97 6.72 -7.11 13.02
CA GLU A 97 7.42 -7.04 11.73
C GLU A 97 7.96 -8.41 11.29
N LYS A 98 8.32 -9.27 12.25
CA LYS A 98 8.75 -10.64 11.96
C LYS A 98 7.60 -11.47 11.39
N ASP A 99 6.41 -11.38 11.99
CA ASP A 99 5.24 -12.11 11.50
C ASP A 99 4.90 -11.72 10.06
N LEU A 100 4.97 -10.42 9.74
CA LEU A 100 4.73 -9.95 8.36
C LEU A 100 5.76 -10.50 7.37
N LYS A 101 7.01 -10.73 7.79
CA LYS A 101 8.03 -11.37 6.94
C LYS A 101 7.79 -12.87 6.77
N ASP A 102 7.21 -13.51 7.77
CA ASP A 102 6.88 -14.95 7.74
C ASP A 102 5.60 -15.22 6.93
N LEU A 103 4.72 -14.22 6.73
CA LEU A 103 3.50 -14.27 5.92
C LEU A 103 3.80 -14.09 4.41
N GLN A 104 4.51 -15.04 3.81
CA GLN A 104 4.98 -14.94 2.42
C GLN A 104 3.86 -15.03 1.38
N TYR A 105 2.86 -15.87 1.61
CA TYR A 105 1.72 -15.99 0.70
C TYR A 105 0.83 -14.74 0.77
N MET A 106 0.66 -14.15 1.96
CA MET A 106 0.00 -12.86 2.14
C MET A 106 0.69 -11.77 1.31
N ASP A 107 2.01 -11.72 1.31
CA ASP A 107 2.79 -10.78 0.49
C ASP A 107 2.51 -10.97 -1.01
N CYS A 108 2.47 -12.23 -1.48
CA CYS A 108 2.12 -12.56 -2.86
C CYS A 108 0.69 -12.10 -3.20
N VAL A 109 -0.27 -12.37 -2.33
CA VAL A 109 -1.68 -11.96 -2.51
C VAL A 109 -1.81 -10.45 -2.58
N LEU A 110 -1.17 -9.70 -1.69
CA LEU A 110 -1.24 -8.23 -1.68
C LEU A 110 -0.57 -7.62 -2.93
N LYS A 111 0.51 -8.22 -3.41
CA LYS A 111 1.15 -7.82 -4.68
C LYS A 111 0.23 -8.07 -5.87
N GLU A 112 -0.41 -9.21 -5.93
CA GLU A 112 -1.37 -9.54 -7.00
C GLU A 112 -2.60 -8.64 -6.96
N CYS A 113 -3.10 -8.28 -5.76
CA CYS A 113 -4.15 -7.27 -5.60
C CYS A 113 -3.73 -5.92 -6.22
N ASN A 114 -2.52 -5.45 -5.91
CA ASN A 114 -2.00 -4.20 -6.45
C ASN A 114 -1.67 -4.29 -7.95
N ARG A 115 -1.42 -5.48 -8.50
CA ARG A 115 -1.27 -5.69 -9.94
C ARG A 115 -2.60 -5.47 -10.66
N ILE A 116 -3.65 -6.14 -10.18
CA ILE A 116 -4.98 -6.07 -10.80
C ILE A 116 -5.63 -4.70 -10.52
N TYR A 117 -5.56 -4.21 -9.29
CA TYR A 117 -6.14 -2.93 -8.88
C TYR A 117 -5.08 -2.01 -8.29
N PRO A 118 -4.17 -1.46 -9.14
CA PRO A 118 -3.17 -0.51 -8.66
C PRO A 118 -3.86 0.72 -8.07
N THR A 119 -3.56 1.02 -6.82
CA THR A 119 -4.17 2.14 -6.08
C THR A 119 -4.03 3.47 -6.83
N VAL A 120 -2.85 3.70 -7.45
CA VAL A 120 -2.59 4.85 -8.34
C VAL A 120 -2.47 4.32 -9.77
N PRO A 121 -3.56 4.41 -10.58
CA PRO A 121 -3.59 3.77 -11.91
C PRO A 121 -2.81 4.51 -12.99
N ILE A 122 -2.45 5.78 -12.75
CA ILE A 122 -1.74 6.64 -13.71
C ILE A 122 -0.70 7.48 -12.99
N LEU A 123 0.53 7.48 -13.49
CA LEU A 123 1.65 8.28 -13.00
C LEU A 123 2.05 9.32 -14.03
N GLY A 124 2.30 10.56 -13.61
CA GLY A 124 2.82 11.63 -14.47
C GLY A 124 4.32 11.85 -14.32
N ARG A 125 5.02 12.06 -15.42
CA ARG A 125 6.41 12.54 -15.43
C ARG A 125 6.60 13.62 -16.49
N ASN A 126 7.33 14.66 -16.15
CA ASN A 126 7.68 15.70 -17.09
C ASN A 126 9.11 15.47 -17.59
N ALA A 127 9.30 15.42 -18.90
CA ALA A 127 10.61 15.28 -19.52
C ALA A 127 11.44 16.57 -19.35
N LYS A 128 12.50 16.53 -18.55
CA LYS A 128 13.35 17.71 -18.30
C LYS A 128 14.30 18.04 -19.46
N GLU A 129 14.49 17.10 -20.36
CA GLU A 129 15.28 17.20 -21.58
C GLU A 129 14.61 16.36 -22.68
N GLU A 130 15.09 16.47 -23.91
CA GLU A 130 14.67 15.57 -24.99
C GLU A 130 15.10 14.14 -24.66
N ILE A 131 14.16 13.20 -24.75
CA ILE A 131 14.42 11.77 -24.49
C ILE A 131 13.91 10.92 -25.66
N LYS A 132 14.52 9.75 -25.85
CA LYS A 132 14.07 8.77 -26.84
C LYS A 132 13.43 7.57 -26.15
N ILE A 133 12.19 7.23 -26.53
CA ILE A 133 11.47 6.08 -26.01
C ILE A 133 10.94 5.27 -27.19
N CYS A 134 11.29 3.99 -27.26
CA CYS A 134 10.83 3.07 -28.34
C CYS A 134 11.00 3.65 -29.76
N GLY A 135 12.14 4.30 -30.02
CA GLY A 135 12.44 4.90 -31.32
C GLY A 135 11.78 6.27 -31.59
N SER A 136 10.89 6.73 -30.72
CA SER A 136 10.25 8.05 -30.82
C SER A 136 11.00 9.07 -29.98
N THR A 137 11.10 10.30 -30.48
CA THR A 137 11.67 11.43 -29.75
C THR A 137 10.59 12.16 -28.98
N ILE A 138 10.76 12.25 -27.68
CA ILE A 138 9.87 12.99 -26.78
C ILE A 138 10.54 14.34 -26.48
N PRO A 139 9.94 15.47 -26.90
CA PRO A 139 10.51 16.78 -26.64
C PRO A 139 10.62 17.09 -25.14
N LYS A 140 11.57 17.98 -24.81
CA LYS A 140 11.65 18.59 -23.48
C LYS A 140 10.28 19.21 -23.09
N ASP A 141 9.99 19.19 -21.79
CA ASP A 141 8.78 19.71 -21.14
C ASP A 141 7.48 18.96 -21.53
N THR A 142 7.59 17.82 -22.23
CA THR A 142 6.45 16.94 -22.48
C THR A 142 6.05 16.22 -21.17
N THR A 143 4.76 16.23 -20.86
CA THR A 143 4.20 15.40 -19.77
C THR A 143 3.91 14.01 -20.29
N CYS A 144 4.58 13.01 -19.74
CA CYS A 144 4.38 11.60 -20.04
C CYS A 144 3.46 10.97 -18.99
N ALA A 145 2.40 10.30 -19.42
CA ALA A 145 1.54 9.51 -18.56
C ALA A 145 1.97 8.03 -18.61
N ILE A 146 2.27 7.44 -17.47
CA ILE A 146 2.56 6.02 -17.30
C ILE A 146 1.31 5.39 -16.69
N VAL A 147 0.59 4.58 -17.47
CA VAL A 147 -0.67 3.97 -17.05
C VAL A 147 -0.35 2.61 -16.42
N THR A 148 -0.15 2.61 -15.09
CA THR A 148 0.19 1.40 -14.32
C THR A 148 -0.88 0.34 -14.43
N TYR A 149 -2.14 0.74 -14.57
CA TYR A 149 -3.27 -0.17 -14.78
C TYR A 149 -3.09 -1.06 -16.03
N PHE A 150 -2.59 -0.52 -17.13
CA PHE A 150 -2.30 -1.29 -18.34
C PHE A 150 -0.92 -1.96 -18.29
N LEU A 151 0.09 -1.27 -17.74
CA LEU A 151 1.43 -1.83 -17.58
C LEU A 151 1.40 -3.16 -16.81
N HIS A 152 0.63 -3.21 -15.72
CA HIS A 152 0.49 -4.42 -14.90
C HIS A 152 -0.38 -5.51 -15.55
N ARG A 153 -0.90 -5.26 -16.76
CA ARG A 153 -1.70 -6.18 -17.57
C ARG A 153 -1.06 -6.52 -18.90
N ASP A 154 0.22 -6.19 -19.07
CA ASP A 154 0.99 -6.57 -20.25
C ASP A 154 1.05 -8.11 -20.34
N GLU A 155 0.48 -8.69 -21.39
CA GLU A 155 0.36 -10.14 -21.56
C GLU A 155 1.72 -10.82 -21.77
N ASP A 156 2.71 -10.10 -22.31
CA ASP A 156 4.08 -10.58 -22.47
C ASP A 156 4.79 -10.80 -21.13
N VAL A 157 4.34 -10.08 -20.08
CA VAL A 157 4.89 -10.18 -18.72
C VAL A 157 3.98 -10.97 -17.79
N PHE A 158 2.67 -10.76 -17.90
CA PHE A 158 1.65 -11.35 -17.06
C PHE A 158 0.64 -12.14 -17.92
N PRO A 159 0.95 -13.36 -18.34
CA PRO A 159 0.03 -14.22 -19.08
C PRO A 159 -1.31 -14.36 -18.35
N ASP A 160 -2.44 -14.35 -19.08
CA ASP A 160 -3.79 -14.29 -18.51
C ASP A 160 -3.94 -13.15 -17.50
N PRO A 161 -3.73 -11.87 -17.86
CA PRO A 161 -3.54 -10.75 -16.94
C PRO A 161 -4.78 -10.46 -16.07
N GLU A 162 -5.96 -10.86 -16.48
CA GLU A 162 -7.19 -10.69 -15.70
C GLU A 162 -7.41 -11.81 -14.66
N LYS A 163 -6.65 -12.90 -14.75
CA LYS A 163 -6.68 -13.96 -13.74
C LYS A 163 -6.00 -13.48 -12.46
N PHE A 164 -6.71 -13.61 -11.33
CA PHE A 164 -6.13 -13.37 -10.00
C PHE A 164 -5.31 -14.59 -9.59
N ASP A 165 -3.99 -14.46 -9.64
CA ASP A 165 -3.05 -15.55 -9.42
C ASP A 165 -1.86 -15.07 -8.56
N PRO A 166 -1.96 -15.18 -7.23
CA PRO A 166 -0.90 -14.77 -6.32
C PRO A 166 0.44 -15.48 -6.53
N ASP A 167 0.42 -16.68 -7.10
CA ASP A 167 1.63 -17.48 -7.33
C ASP A 167 2.59 -16.82 -8.35
N ARG A 168 2.13 -15.81 -9.12
CA ARG A 168 2.99 -14.96 -9.96
C ARG A 168 4.10 -14.29 -9.17
N PHE A 169 3.82 -13.96 -7.91
CA PHE A 169 4.74 -13.28 -7.02
C PHE A 169 5.47 -14.20 -6.04
N SER A 170 5.33 -15.53 -6.21
CA SER A 170 6.14 -16.48 -5.45
C SER A 170 7.64 -16.26 -5.69
N PRO A 171 8.52 -16.63 -4.76
CA PRO A 171 9.97 -16.48 -4.93
C PRO A 171 10.50 -17.05 -6.24
N GLU A 172 9.92 -18.18 -6.70
CA GLU A 172 10.31 -18.89 -7.93
C GLU A 172 9.87 -18.13 -9.19
N ASN A 173 8.68 -17.53 -9.18
CA ASN A 173 8.07 -16.90 -10.36
C ASN A 173 8.42 -15.42 -10.50
N ARG A 174 8.55 -14.70 -9.39
CA ARG A 174 8.82 -13.25 -9.41
C ARG A 174 10.14 -12.88 -10.10
N VAL A 175 11.09 -13.79 -10.18
CA VAL A 175 12.37 -13.57 -10.86
C VAL A 175 12.22 -13.40 -12.37
N ASN A 176 11.08 -13.82 -12.93
CA ASN A 176 10.75 -13.69 -14.34
C ASN A 176 10.07 -12.36 -14.67
N ILE A 177 9.67 -11.57 -13.66
CA ILE A 177 9.05 -10.26 -13.87
C ILE A 177 10.17 -9.25 -14.13
N PRO A 178 10.24 -8.62 -15.33
CA PRO A 178 11.26 -7.64 -15.63
C PRO A 178 11.23 -6.45 -14.68
N GLU A 179 12.40 -5.84 -14.49
CA GLU A 179 12.49 -4.59 -13.72
C GLU A 179 11.58 -3.53 -14.33
N PHE A 180 10.85 -2.81 -13.48
CA PHE A 180 9.84 -1.78 -13.83
C PHE A 180 8.58 -2.28 -14.55
N ALA A 181 8.40 -3.58 -14.80
CA ALA A 181 7.13 -4.11 -15.30
C ALA A 181 6.03 -4.14 -14.21
N TYR A 182 6.42 -4.12 -12.94
CA TYR A 182 5.53 -4.03 -11.79
C TYR A 182 5.97 -2.89 -10.87
N ILE A 183 5.23 -1.76 -10.88
CA ILE A 183 5.60 -0.52 -10.18
C ILE A 183 4.42 0.09 -9.38
N PRO A 184 3.80 -0.66 -8.45
CA PRO A 184 2.62 -0.17 -7.71
C PRO A 184 2.91 1.06 -6.86
N PHE A 185 4.17 1.27 -6.48
CA PHE A 185 4.66 2.42 -5.72
C PHE A 185 5.51 3.37 -6.56
N SER A 186 5.36 3.34 -7.90
CA SER A 186 6.23 4.04 -8.83
C SER A 186 7.68 3.52 -8.80
N GLY A 187 8.60 4.21 -9.48
CA GLY A 187 10.02 3.85 -9.57
C GLY A 187 10.93 5.07 -9.66
N GLY A 188 12.23 4.85 -9.37
CA GLY A 188 13.26 5.88 -9.41
C GLY A 188 13.23 6.83 -8.21
N PRO A 189 13.91 8.00 -8.29
CA PRO A 189 14.07 8.96 -7.18
C PRO A 189 12.77 9.57 -6.67
N ARG A 190 11.67 9.42 -7.39
CA ARG A 190 10.33 9.92 -7.06
C ARG A 190 9.34 8.79 -6.77
N ASN A 191 9.83 7.62 -6.36
CA ASN A 191 8.97 6.54 -5.87
C ASN A 191 8.26 6.93 -4.57
N CYS A 192 7.31 6.12 -4.14
CA CYS A 192 6.57 6.36 -2.89
C CYS A 192 7.51 6.34 -1.68
N ILE A 193 7.54 7.44 -0.92
CA ILE A 193 8.35 7.55 0.30
C ILE A 193 7.82 6.62 1.41
N GLY A 194 6.50 6.36 1.40
CA GLY A 194 5.80 5.56 2.41
C GLY A 194 5.65 4.08 2.06
N TYR A 195 6.28 3.56 0.99
CA TYR A 195 5.96 2.21 0.49
C TYR A 195 6.13 1.10 1.55
N LYS A 196 7.24 1.13 2.31
CA LYS A 196 7.47 0.13 3.38
C LYS A 196 6.45 0.22 4.50
N PHE A 197 6.07 1.45 4.86
CA PHE A 197 5.05 1.69 5.88
C PHE A 197 3.68 1.19 5.42
N ALA A 198 3.30 1.50 4.18
CA ALA A 198 2.04 1.05 3.58
C ALA A 198 1.96 -0.48 3.49
N GLU A 199 3.03 -1.17 3.07
CA GLU A 199 3.08 -2.63 3.04
C GLU A 199 2.87 -3.23 4.44
N MET A 200 3.56 -2.70 5.46
CA MET A 200 3.37 -3.13 6.84
C MET A 200 1.97 -2.86 7.38
N GLU A 201 1.42 -1.68 7.08
CA GLU A 201 0.09 -1.28 7.55
C GLU A 201 -1.00 -2.14 6.91
N ILE A 202 -1.00 -2.30 5.58
CA ILE A 202 -1.95 -3.14 4.86
C ILE A 202 -1.83 -4.60 5.32
N GLY A 203 -0.61 -5.15 5.39
CA GLY A 203 -0.37 -6.50 5.88
C GLY A 203 -0.88 -6.71 7.31
N THR A 204 -0.68 -5.75 8.19
CA THR A 204 -1.19 -5.79 9.57
C THR A 204 -2.72 -5.79 9.61
N ILE A 205 -3.37 -4.87 8.88
CA ILE A 205 -4.84 -4.80 8.81
C ILE A 205 -5.42 -6.11 8.26
N MET A 206 -4.87 -6.61 7.14
CA MET A 206 -5.33 -7.85 6.53
C MET A 206 -5.11 -9.06 7.44
N CYS A 207 -3.99 -9.11 8.14
CA CYS A 207 -3.71 -10.13 9.13
C CYS A 207 -4.75 -10.13 10.27
N TYR A 208 -5.09 -8.97 10.85
CA TYR A 208 -6.14 -8.87 11.88
C TYR A 208 -7.51 -9.29 11.37
N ILE A 209 -7.87 -8.88 10.16
CA ILE A 209 -9.16 -9.25 9.56
C ILE A 209 -9.23 -10.76 9.33
N LEU A 210 -8.27 -11.32 8.61
CA LEU A 210 -8.28 -12.72 8.20
C LEU A 210 -7.99 -13.69 9.36
N ARG A 211 -7.31 -13.25 10.40
CA ARG A 211 -7.14 -14.04 11.62
C ARG A 211 -8.45 -14.31 12.34
N ASN A 212 -9.38 -13.34 12.26
CA ASN A 212 -10.63 -13.39 13.00
C ASN A 212 -11.86 -13.69 12.14
N PHE A 213 -11.81 -13.38 10.84
CA PHE A 213 -12.98 -13.46 9.98
C PHE A 213 -12.69 -14.20 8.67
N THR A 214 -13.75 -14.82 8.15
CA THR A 214 -13.90 -15.19 6.76
C THR A 214 -14.65 -14.07 6.06
N VAL A 215 -14.19 -13.65 4.88
CA VAL A 215 -14.79 -12.57 4.10
C VAL A 215 -15.39 -13.10 2.80
N GLU A 216 -16.52 -12.52 2.38
CA GLU A 216 -17.24 -12.89 1.17
C GLU A 216 -17.69 -11.61 0.46
N SER A 217 -17.29 -11.41 -0.79
CA SER A 217 -17.72 -10.28 -1.61
C SER A 217 -19.09 -10.55 -2.21
N LEU A 218 -20.06 -9.68 -1.91
CA LEU A 218 -21.48 -9.89 -2.27
C LEU A 218 -21.88 -9.27 -3.61
N ASN A 219 -21.08 -8.39 -4.18
CA ASN A 219 -21.35 -7.75 -5.48
C ASN A 219 -20.07 -7.70 -6.32
N LYS A 220 -20.26 -7.56 -7.63
CA LYS A 220 -19.17 -7.27 -8.57
C LYS A 220 -19.16 -5.77 -8.83
N VAL A 221 -17.98 -5.17 -8.78
CA VAL A 221 -17.78 -3.75 -9.04
C VAL A 221 -16.73 -3.56 -10.14
N LEU A 222 -16.82 -2.45 -10.86
CA LEU A 222 -15.84 -2.07 -11.86
C LEU A 222 -14.86 -1.05 -11.26
N PRO A 223 -13.58 -1.11 -11.64
CA PRO A 223 -12.62 -0.08 -11.27
C PRO A 223 -12.90 1.20 -12.07
N VAL A 224 -12.90 2.34 -11.37
CA VAL A 224 -13.07 3.68 -11.97
C VAL A 224 -11.80 4.48 -11.72
N PRO A 225 -11.05 4.86 -12.77
CA PRO A 225 -9.84 5.62 -12.62
C PRO A 225 -10.17 7.08 -12.22
N CYS A 226 -9.68 7.45 -11.06
CA CYS A 226 -9.63 8.81 -10.53
C CYS A 226 -8.17 9.14 -10.19
N ILE A 227 -7.89 10.02 -9.22
CA ILE A 227 -6.53 10.18 -8.66
C ILE A 227 -6.06 8.83 -8.10
N SER A 228 -6.96 8.13 -7.41
CA SER A 228 -6.84 6.75 -6.98
C SER A 228 -7.90 5.87 -7.67
N LEU A 229 -7.69 4.56 -7.70
CA LEU A 229 -8.59 3.61 -8.37
C LEU A 229 -9.81 3.31 -7.50
N GLN A 230 -10.91 3.99 -7.75
CA GLN A 230 -12.15 3.84 -7.01
C GLN A 230 -12.99 2.65 -7.50
N ALA A 231 -13.96 2.21 -6.70
CA ALA A 231 -14.98 1.27 -7.12
C ALA A 231 -16.20 2.02 -7.70
N SER A 232 -16.82 1.49 -8.77
CA SER A 232 -17.99 2.08 -9.43
C SER A 232 -19.22 2.23 -8.54
N GLU A 233 -19.29 1.42 -7.48
CA GLU A 233 -20.33 1.43 -6.47
C GLU A 233 -19.76 0.90 -5.14
N PRO A 234 -20.44 1.09 -4.01
CA PRO A 234 -19.97 0.57 -2.72
C PRO A 234 -19.76 -0.95 -2.75
N ILE A 235 -18.56 -1.39 -2.39
CA ILE A 235 -18.24 -2.80 -2.20
C ILE A 235 -18.97 -3.32 -0.96
N ARG A 236 -19.71 -4.42 -1.11
CA ARG A 236 -20.44 -5.08 -0.04
C ARG A 236 -19.72 -6.36 0.38
N ILE A 237 -19.24 -6.36 1.61
CA ILE A 237 -18.50 -7.50 2.18
C ILE A 237 -19.33 -8.11 3.32
N LYS A 238 -19.49 -9.42 3.30
CA LYS A 238 -19.99 -10.19 4.41
C LYS A 238 -18.82 -10.78 5.19
N MET A 239 -18.78 -10.48 6.48
CA MET A 239 -17.78 -11.01 7.39
C MET A 239 -18.43 -12.01 8.33
N ARG A 240 -17.80 -13.17 8.52
CA ARG A 240 -18.22 -14.20 9.47
C ARG A 240 -17.06 -14.53 10.39
N PRO A 241 -17.25 -14.57 11.72
CA PRO A 241 -16.21 -15.02 12.65
C PRO A 241 -15.68 -16.40 12.23
N ARG A 242 -14.38 -16.56 12.28
CA ARG A 242 -13.75 -17.88 12.04
C ARG A 242 -13.95 -18.78 13.24
N VAL A 243 -14.52 -19.94 12.99
CA VAL A 243 -14.52 -21.05 13.93
C VAL A 243 -13.25 -21.87 13.67
N VAL A 244 -12.31 -21.84 14.60
CA VAL A 244 -11.13 -22.68 14.52
C VAL A 244 -11.44 -23.95 15.28
N HIS A 245 -11.46 -25.06 14.56
CA HIS A 245 -11.51 -26.36 15.22
C HIS A 245 -10.14 -26.58 15.89
N GLN A 246 -10.15 -26.64 17.22
CA GLN A 246 -9.01 -27.17 17.95
C GLN A 246 -8.80 -28.62 17.49
N SER A 247 -7.68 -28.86 16.81
CA SER A 247 -7.23 -30.19 16.41
C SER A 247 -6.45 -30.82 17.54
#